data_16572509ad94ba215942308327dcf9b2
#
_entry.id   16572509ad94ba215942308327dcf9b2
#
_cell.length_a   1.000
_cell.length_b   1.000
_cell.length_c   1.000
_cell.angle_alpha   90.00
_cell.angle_beta   90.00
_cell.angle_gamma   90.00
#
_symmetry.space_group_name_H-M   'P 1'
#
loop_
_entity.id
_entity.type
_entity.pdbx_description
1 polymer ?
#
loop_
_entity_poly.entity_id
_entity_poly.type
_entity_poly.pdbx_seq_one_letter_code
_entity_poly.pdbx_strand_id
1 'polypeptide(L)'
;MIQGRIMSRPESIENRWDILYRDYPEVYEAFSNTPYHPTVYEQLPGIINLRGRCIADVGAGTGTSSLALAQYARQVIGVEREAAMLRQAREKARGAGSQRVTFLSGDALALPLADDSVDLVTGITLALYPPEQYRNFIREGLRVAKGPVVYLGIPPGWYGGDLYKVIEDVEKVDDKVDHIFIEEFQFSHQDIFSDQEYRTVGHIVSTYGFIFGKKEIEYLKRENKTTIRWKFRVYWRE
;
A
#
# COMPACT_ATOMS: atom_id res chain seq x y z
N MET A 1 41.59 -23.43 -26.09
CA MET A 1 40.37 -23.77 -25.31
C MET A 1 40.19 -22.66 -24.29
N ILE A 2 39.29 -21.73 -24.56
CA ILE A 2 38.96 -20.63 -23.66
C ILE A 2 37.72 -21.07 -22.92
N GLN A 3 37.89 -21.43 -21.64
CA GLN A 3 36.77 -21.75 -20.75
C GLN A 3 35.95 -20.47 -20.53
N GLY A 4 34.73 -20.47 -21.03
CA GLY A 4 33.76 -19.42 -20.75
C GLY A 4 33.44 -19.36 -19.26
N ARG A 5 33.80 -18.25 -18.62
CA ARG A 5 33.26 -17.89 -17.31
C ARG A 5 31.75 -17.73 -17.46
N ILE A 6 31.02 -18.64 -16.88
CA ILE A 6 29.58 -18.46 -16.62
C ILE A 6 29.50 -17.26 -15.67
N MET A 7 29.07 -16.12 -16.17
CA MET A 7 28.72 -14.99 -15.30
C MET A 7 27.56 -15.47 -14.43
N SER A 8 27.81 -15.59 -13.13
CA SER A 8 26.77 -15.76 -12.13
C SER A 8 25.73 -14.66 -12.35
N ARG A 9 24.44 -15.03 -12.37
CA ARG A 9 23.34 -14.05 -12.30
C ARG A 9 23.66 -13.07 -11.17
N PRO A 10 23.47 -11.77 -11.36
CA PRO A 10 23.60 -10.83 -10.27
C PRO A 10 22.66 -11.30 -9.15
N GLU A 11 23.19 -11.32 -7.92
CA GLU A 11 22.40 -11.48 -6.71
C GLU A 11 21.17 -10.59 -6.83
N SER A 12 20.01 -11.10 -6.44
CA SER A 12 18.71 -10.47 -6.60
C SER A 12 18.80 -8.97 -6.32
N ILE A 13 18.53 -8.14 -7.34
CA ILE A 13 18.41 -6.70 -7.15
C ILE A 13 17.31 -6.51 -6.12
N GLU A 14 17.66 -5.95 -4.98
CA GLU A 14 16.73 -5.66 -3.90
C GLU A 14 15.61 -4.76 -4.44
N ASN A 15 14.36 -5.07 -4.10
CA ASN A 15 13.22 -4.30 -4.54
C ASN A 15 13.34 -2.86 -4.03
N ARG A 16 13.17 -1.85 -4.91
CA ARG A 16 13.25 -0.43 -4.54
C ARG A 16 12.33 -0.05 -3.38
N TRP A 17 11.17 -0.70 -3.25
CA TRP A 17 10.23 -0.45 -2.17
C TRP A 17 10.73 -1.00 -0.83
N ASP A 18 11.40 -2.15 -0.82
CA ASP A 18 12.00 -2.70 0.40
C ASP A 18 13.14 -1.79 0.90
N ILE A 19 13.96 -1.24 -0.02
CA ILE A 19 14.98 -0.23 0.31
C ILE A 19 14.31 1.04 0.86
N LEU A 20 13.27 1.53 0.20
CA LEU A 20 12.55 2.74 0.61
C LEU A 20 11.96 2.59 2.01
N TYR A 21 11.29 1.47 2.29
CA TYR A 21 10.65 1.23 3.59
C TYR A 21 11.65 1.06 4.73
N ARG A 22 12.79 0.43 4.47
CA ARG A 22 13.82 0.17 5.46
C ARG A 22 14.74 1.36 5.71
N ASP A 23 15.24 1.97 4.63
CA ASP A 23 16.36 2.91 4.68
C ASP A 23 15.91 4.37 4.54
N TYR A 24 14.75 4.64 3.90
CA TYR A 24 14.23 5.99 3.63
C TYR A 24 12.73 6.13 3.97
N PRO A 25 12.30 5.72 5.18
CA PRO A 25 10.88 5.75 5.54
C PRO A 25 10.28 7.16 5.56
N GLU A 26 11.11 8.21 5.73
CA GLU A 26 10.68 9.62 5.66
C GLU A 26 10.31 10.05 4.24
N VAL A 27 10.97 9.49 3.21
CA VAL A 27 10.63 9.76 1.80
C VAL A 27 9.29 9.10 1.47
N TYR A 28 9.09 7.86 1.93
CA TYR A 28 7.81 7.18 1.80
C TYR A 28 6.71 7.94 2.54
N GLU A 29 6.98 8.43 3.75
CA GLU A 29 6.03 9.22 4.53
C GLU A 29 5.64 10.51 3.81
N ALA A 30 6.61 11.24 3.25
CA ALA A 30 6.34 12.44 2.47
C ALA A 30 5.51 12.14 1.21
N PHE A 31 5.74 11.01 0.56
CA PHE A 31 4.96 10.54 -0.57
C PHE A 31 3.54 10.14 -0.14
N SER A 32 3.38 9.35 0.91
CA SER A 32 2.10 8.81 1.35
C SER A 32 1.22 9.85 2.04
N ASN A 33 1.78 10.89 2.63
CA ASN A 33 1.03 12.00 3.25
C ASN A 33 0.64 13.10 2.27
N THR A 34 1.11 13.06 1.04
CA THR A 34 0.59 13.96 0.02
C THR A 34 -0.89 13.61 -0.26
N PRO A 35 -1.81 14.58 -0.48
CA PRO A 35 -3.25 14.40 -0.22
C PRO A 35 -4.03 13.46 -1.15
N TYR A 36 -3.51 12.32 -1.58
CA TYR A 36 -4.37 11.31 -2.22
C TYR A 36 -4.93 10.30 -1.22
N HIS A 37 -4.20 9.99 -0.15
CA HIS A 37 -4.66 9.08 0.88
C HIS A 37 -5.93 9.57 1.61
N PRO A 38 -6.05 10.83 2.06
CA PRO A 38 -7.28 11.31 2.65
C PRO A 38 -8.51 11.06 1.78
N THR A 39 -8.44 11.39 0.49
CA THR A 39 -9.55 11.18 -0.46
C THR A 39 -9.92 9.70 -0.61
N VAL A 40 -8.95 8.79 -0.63
CA VAL A 40 -9.19 7.35 -0.67
C VAL A 40 -9.91 6.87 0.60
N TYR A 41 -9.46 7.30 1.78
CA TYR A 41 -10.06 6.91 3.05
C TYR A 41 -11.46 7.49 3.26
N GLU A 42 -11.74 8.66 2.70
CA GLU A 42 -13.07 9.27 2.72
C GLU A 42 -14.08 8.53 1.83
N GLN A 43 -13.61 7.92 0.74
CA GLN A 43 -14.47 7.13 -0.16
C GLN A 43 -14.74 5.71 0.37
N LEU A 44 -13.78 5.12 1.10
CA LEU A 44 -13.88 3.72 1.56
C LEU A 44 -15.12 3.44 2.44
N PRO A 45 -15.56 4.33 3.36
CA PRO A 45 -16.78 4.11 4.14
C PRO A 45 -18.08 4.06 3.33
N GLY A 46 -18.06 4.57 2.09
CA GLY A 46 -19.19 4.47 1.15
C GLY A 46 -19.29 3.09 0.48
N ILE A 47 -18.23 2.28 0.54
CA ILE A 47 -18.14 0.95 -0.05
C ILE A 47 -18.27 -0.12 1.05
N ILE A 48 -17.55 0.08 2.16
CA ILE A 48 -17.46 -0.88 3.26
C ILE A 48 -17.88 -0.19 4.57
N ASN A 49 -18.76 -0.84 5.33
CA ASN A 49 -19.13 -0.34 6.65
C ASN A 49 -17.97 -0.53 7.65
N LEU A 50 -17.33 0.55 8.05
CA LEU A 50 -16.23 0.57 9.02
C LEU A 50 -16.68 0.88 10.45
N ARG A 51 -17.91 1.41 10.64
CA ARG A 51 -18.36 1.95 11.93
C ARG A 51 -18.46 0.88 13.00
N GLY A 52 -17.90 1.19 14.16
CA GLY A 52 -17.98 0.35 15.35
C GLY A 52 -17.14 -0.93 15.30
N ARG A 53 -16.43 -1.18 14.20
CA ARG A 53 -15.64 -2.39 13.99
C ARG A 53 -14.25 -2.29 14.64
N CYS A 54 -13.71 -3.46 15.03
CA CYS A 54 -12.29 -3.67 15.27
C CYS A 54 -11.66 -4.11 13.95
N ILE A 55 -10.71 -3.34 13.44
CA ILE A 55 -10.09 -3.53 12.12
C ILE A 55 -8.63 -3.94 12.29
N ALA A 56 -8.18 -4.98 11.60
CA ALA A 56 -6.76 -5.24 11.39
C ALA A 56 -6.32 -4.57 10.07
N ASP A 57 -5.43 -3.61 10.15
CA ASP A 57 -4.83 -2.90 9.02
C ASP A 57 -3.46 -3.51 8.72
N VAL A 58 -3.39 -4.37 7.70
CA VAL A 58 -2.23 -5.18 7.36
C VAL A 58 -1.33 -4.44 6.38
N GLY A 59 -0.04 -4.36 6.69
CA GLY A 59 0.92 -3.51 6.00
C GLY A 59 0.71 -2.03 6.35
N ALA A 60 0.53 -1.76 7.64
CA ALA A 60 0.19 -0.42 8.15
C ALA A 60 1.23 0.67 7.85
N GLY A 61 2.45 0.28 7.47
CA GLY A 61 3.52 1.20 7.13
C GLY A 61 3.80 2.20 8.26
N THR A 62 3.82 3.49 7.93
CA THR A 62 3.97 4.59 8.91
C THR A 62 2.69 4.92 9.68
N GLY A 63 1.62 4.12 9.53
CA GLY A 63 0.38 4.24 10.30
C GLY A 63 -0.64 5.24 9.75
N THR A 64 -0.43 5.80 8.56
CA THR A 64 -1.36 6.76 7.95
C THR A 64 -2.74 6.14 7.71
N SER A 65 -2.80 4.94 7.11
CA SER A 65 -4.04 4.18 6.92
C SER A 65 -4.74 3.88 8.24
N SER A 66 -4.00 3.35 9.21
CA SER A 66 -4.54 2.99 10.52
C SER A 66 -5.18 4.18 11.24
N LEU A 67 -4.54 5.35 11.19
CA LEU A 67 -5.08 6.59 11.80
C LEU A 67 -6.32 7.10 11.06
N ALA A 68 -6.34 7.01 9.73
CA ALA A 68 -7.49 7.38 8.93
C ALA A 68 -8.70 6.46 9.20
N LEU A 69 -8.48 5.14 9.22
CA LEU A 69 -9.51 4.16 9.55
C LEU A 69 -10.07 4.35 10.96
N ALA A 70 -9.24 4.76 11.92
CA ALA A 70 -9.65 5.00 13.30
C ALA A 70 -10.65 6.16 13.48
N GLN A 71 -10.82 7.01 12.46
CA GLN A 71 -11.87 8.03 12.48
C GLN A 71 -13.28 7.39 12.41
N TYR A 72 -13.39 6.24 11.79
CA TYR A 72 -14.65 5.52 11.58
C TYR A 72 -14.78 4.29 12.48
N ALA A 73 -13.68 3.58 12.71
CA ALA A 73 -13.62 2.34 13.45
C ALA A 73 -13.70 2.55 14.98
N ARG A 74 -14.12 1.50 15.70
CA ARG A 74 -14.01 1.44 17.17
C ARG A 74 -12.55 1.29 17.60
N GLN A 75 -11.79 0.45 16.88
CA GLN A 75 -10.39 0.16 17.14
C GLN A 75 -9.69 -0.27 15.84
N VAL A 76 -8.42 0.07 15.70
CA VAL A 76 -7.56 -0.39 14.62
C VAL A 76 -6.30 -1.02 15.18
N ILE A 77 -5.95 -2.19 14.68
CA ILE A 77 -4.71 -2.91 14.97
C ILE A 77 -3.88 -2.88 13.69
N GLY A 78 -2.90 -2.00 13.61
CA GLY A 78 -1.95 -1.96 12.49
C GLY A 78 -0.92 -3.09 12.64
N VAL A 79 -0.77 -3.90 11.60
CA VAL A 79 0.26 -4.95 11.54
C VAL A 79 1.31 -4.54 10.51
N GLU A 80 2.58 -4.44 10.94
CA GLU A 80 3.69 -4.02 10.09
C GLU A 80 4.95 -4.83 10.40
N ARG A 81 5.67 -5.31 9.37
CA ARG A 81 6.87 -6.12 9.53
C ARG A 81 8.14 -5.27 9.67
N GLU A 82 8.19 -4.11 8.99
CA GLU A 82 9.39 -3.27 8.96
C GLU A 82 9.51 -2.44 10.25
N ALA A 83 10.56 -2.70 11.02
CA ALA A 83 10.75 -2.07 12.32
C ALA A 83 10.88 -0.54 12.26
N ALA A 84 11.46 0.01 11.17
CA ALA A 84 11.58 1.45 10.96
C ALA A 84 10.21 2.11 10.76
N MET A 85 9.36 1.51 9.91
CA MET A 85 8.00 1.96 9.67
C MET A 85 7.15 1.88 10.93
N LEU A 86 7.24 0.75 11.65
CA LEU A 86 6.52 0.51 12.88
C LEU A 86 6.86 1.54 13.98
N ARG A 87 8.12 1.97 14.08
CA ARG A 87 8.53 3.05 15.01
C ARG A 87 7.82 4.35 14.65
N GLN A 88 7.86 4.76 13.38
CA GLN A 88 7.19 5.98 12.93
C GLN A 88 5.67 5.91 13.16
N ALA A 89 5.04 4.77 12.87
CA ALA A 89 3.62 4.55 13.11
C ALA A 89 3.24 4.79 14.57
N ARG A 90 4.02 4.22 15.51
CA ARG A 90 3.81 4.41 16.95
C ARG A 90 4.04 5.85 17.41
N GLU A 91 5.03 6.53 16.86
CA GLU A 91 5.29 7.95 17.15
C GLU A 91 4.17 8.83 16.62
N LYS A 92 3.72 8.59 15.40
CA LYS A 92 2.60 9.31 14.77
C LYS A 92 1.30 9.14 15.59
N ALA A 93 0.97 7.92 16.01
CA ALA A 93 -0.23 7.66 16.81
C ALA A 93 -0.16 8.33 18.18
N ARG A 94 1.02 8.33 18.82
CA ARG A 94 1.24 9.07 20.07
C ARG A 94 1.08 10.58 19.88
N GLY A 95 1.68 11.14 18.83
CA GLY A 95 1.57 12.55 18.50
C GLY A 95 0.14 12.99 18.19
N ALA A 96 -0.65 12.11 17.57
CA ALA A 96 -2.07 12.33 17.31
C ALA A 96 -2.98 12.09 18.55
N GLY A 97 -2.42 11.63 19.68
CA GLY A 97 -3.19 11.30 20.89
C GLY A 97 -4.21 10.16 20.68
N SER A 98 -4.00 9.32 19.68
CA SER A 98 -4.97 8.28 19.31
C SER A 98 -4.93 7.12 20.29
N GLN A 99 -6.04 6.90 20.99
CA GLN A 99 -6.24 5.73 21.85
C GLN A 99 -6.91 4.56 21.13
N ARG A 100 -7.32 4.75 19.87
CA ARG A 100 -8.02 3.74 19.07
C ARG A 100 -7.09 2.92 18.17
N VAL A 101 -5.80 3.28 18.09
CA VAL A 101 -4.83 2.62 17.21
C VAL A 101 -3.74 1.97 18.05
N THR A 102 -3.49 0.71 17.78
CA THR A 102 -2.34 -0.04 18.30
C THR A 102 -1.55 -0.66 17.15
N PHE A 103 -0.25 -0.90 17.34
CA PHE A 103 0.60 -1.47 16.31
C PHE A 103 1.33 -2.71 16.79
N LEU A 104 1.24 -3.79 16.01
CA LEU A 104 1.93 -5.06 16.20
C LEU A 104 3.00 -5.24 15.12
N SER A 105 4.12 -5.85 15.51
CA SER A 105 5.05 -6.39 14.53
C SER A 105 4.52 -7.72 14.02
N GLY A 106 4.43 -7.89 12.69
CA GLY A 106 3.92 -9.12 12.11
C GLY A 106 4.02 -9.15 10.60
N ASP A 107 3.92 -10.36 10.06
CA ASP A 107 3.92 -10.62 8.62
C ASP A 107 2.47 -10.71 8.10
N ALA A 108 2.22 -10.10 6.95
CA ALA A 108 0.93 -10.18 6.25
C ALA A 108 0.55 -11.62 5.83
N LEU A 109 1.55 -12.49 5.71
CA LEU A 109 1.39 -13.89 5.29
C LEU A 109 1.21 -14.85 6.48
N ALA A 110 1.38 -14.36 7.73
CA ALA A 110 1.20 -15.09 8.98
C ALA A 110 0.85 -14.08 10.08
N LEU A 111 -0.40 -13.65 10.12
CA LEU A 111 -0.84 -12.58 11.02
C LEU A 111 -0.75 -12.99 12.49
N PRO A 112 -0.16 -12.15 13.36
CA PRO A 112 -0.04 -12.41 14.80
C PRO A 112 -1.37 -12.16 15.55
N LEU A 113 -2.46 -12.66 14.98
CA LEU A 113 -3.83 -12.51 15.47
C LEU A 113 -4.49 -13.89 15.54
N ALA A 114 -5.34 -14.09 16.54
CA ALA A 114 -6.12 -15.32 16.66
C ALA A 114 -7.22 -15.39 15.59
N ASP A 115 -7.72 -16.59 15.34
CA ASP A 115 -8.88 -16.78 14.49
C ASP A 115 -10.08 -15.98 15.01
N ASP A 116 -10.87 -15.42 14.12
CA ASP A 116 -12.07 -14.66 14.43
C ASP A 116 -11.85 -13.53 15.50
N SER A 117 -10.67 -12.91 15.52
CA SER A 117 -10.32 -11.92 16.55
C SER A 117 -10.64 -10.48 16.19
N VAL A 118 -10.89 -10.19 14.91
CA VAL A 118 -11.25 -8.85 14.42
C VAL A 118 -12.53 -8.89 13.60
N ASP A 119 -13.18 -7.74 13.44
CA ASP A 119 -14.44 -7.63 12.70
C ASP A 119 -14.21 -7.44 11.19
N LEU A 120 -13.01 -6.98 10.79
CA LEU A 120 -12.64 -6.68 9.41
C LEU A 120 -11.12 -6.64 9.25
N VAL A 121 -10.62 -7.09 8.10
CA VAL A 121 -9.22 -6.95 7.70
C VAL A 121 -9.11 -6.00 6.52
N THR A 122 -8.13 -5.09 6.56
CA THR A 122 -7.76 -4.24 5.42
C THR A 122 -6.30 -4.48 5.02
N GLY A 123 -6.01 -4.42 3.71
CA GLY A 123 -4.68 -4.26 3.17
C GLY A 123 -4.70 -3.07 2.21
N ILE A 124 -4.21 -1.92 2.63
CA ILE A 124 -4.29 -0.69 1.84
C ILE A 124 -2.94 -0.41 1.19
N THR A 125 -2.88 -0.48 -0.13
CA THR A 125 -1.64 -0.38 -0.92
C THR A 125 -0.54 -1.35 -0.44
N LEU A 126 -0.95 -2.46 0.15
CA LEU A 126 -0.05 -3.53 0.56
C LEU A 126 0.57 -4.17 -0.69
N ALA A 127 1.87 -4.04 -0.86
CA ALA A 127 2.62 -4.63 -1.96
C ALA A 127 3.19 -5.99 -1.54
N LEU A 128 2.71 -7.07 -2.17
CA LEU A 128 3.21 -8.43 -1.98
C LEU A 128 3.85 -8.93 -3.27
N TYR A 129 5.05 -9.46 -3.16
CA TYR A 129 5.77 -10.03 -4.29
C TYR A 129 6.41 -11.38 -3.90
N PRO A 130 6.28 -12.42 -4.75
CA PRO A 130 5.50 -12.46 -6.00
C PRO A 130 3.98 -12.38 -5.76
N PRO A 131 3.17 -12.06 -6.80
CA PRO A 131 1.71 -11.89 -6.65
C PRO A 131 0.98 -13.06 -5.99
N GLU A 132 1.51 -14.27 -6.09
CA GLU A 132 0.98 -15.47 -5.44
C GLU A 132 0.87 -15.35 -3.92
N GLN A 133 1.67 -14.45 -3.29
CA GLN A 133 1.59 -14.19 -1.85
C GLN A 133 0.25 -13.56 -1.43
N TYR A 134 -0.47 -12.91 -2.34
CA TYR A 134 -1.82 -12.41 -2.06
C TYR A 134 -2.79 -13.53 -1.64
N ARG A 135 -2.60 -14.76 -2.11
CA ARG A 135 -3.40 -15.90 -1.65
C ARG A 135 -3.24 -16.17 -0.16
N ASN A 136 -2.02 -16.02 0.35
CA ASN A 136 -1.75 -16.21 1.78
C ASN A 136 -2.32 -15.05 2.60
N PHE A 137 -2.14 -13.81 2.14
CA PHE A 137 -2.80 -12.64 2.75
C PHE A 137 -4.32 -12.82 2.84
N ILE A 138 -4.97 -13.26 1.76
CA ILE A 138 -6.43 -13.50 1.73
C ILE A 138 -6.81 -14.59 2.74
N ARG A 139 -6.08 -15.73 2.76
CA ARG A 139 -6.35 -16.82 3.70
C ARG A 139 -6.19 -16.39 5.15
N GLU A 140 -5.13 -15.66 5.46
CA GLU A 140 -4.90 -15.11 6.80
C GLU A 140 -5.97 -14.07 7.16
N GLY A 141 -6.33 -13.20 6.23
CA GLY A 141 -7.43 -12.26 6.42
C GLY A 141 -8.75 -12.97 6.75
N LEU A 142 -9.11 -14.01 5.98
CA LEU A 142 -10.30 -14.82 6.22
C LEU A 142 -10.23 -15.64 7.51
N ARG A 143 -9.04 -15.99 7.98
CA ARG A 143 -8.85 -16.69 9.26
C ARG A 143 -9.12 -15.79 10.45
N VAL A 144 -8.58 -14.56 10.42
CA VAL A 144 -8.63 -13.66 11.58
C VAL A 144 -9.87 -12.79 11.63
N ALA A 145 -10.56 -12.57 10.49
CA ALA A 145 -11.74 -11.73 10.40
C ALA A 145 -13.05 -12.53 10.60
N LYS A 146 -13.98 -11.97 11.37
CA LYS A 146 -15.37 -12.43 11.46
C LYS A 146 -16.25 -11.96 10.29
N GLY A 147 -15.80 -10.98 9.55
CA GLY A 147 -16.51 -10.32 8.47
C GLY A 147 -15.57 -10.00 7.32
N PRO A 148 -15.74 -8.87 6.62
CA PRO A 148 -15.06 -8.63 5.35
C PRO A 148 -13.53 -8.63 5.42
N VAL A 149 -12.92 -9.18 4.38
CA VAL A 149 -11.53 -8.92 4.00
C VAL A 149 -11.55 -7.93 2.85
N VAL A 150 -10.83 -6.83 3.01
CA VAL A 150 -10.76 -5.71 2.06
C VAL A 150 -9.33 -5.52 1.60
N TYR A 151 -9.12 -5.44 0.32
CA TYR A 151 -7.84 -5.04 -0.26
C TYR A 151 -8.05 -3.80 -1.14
N LEU A 152 -7.19 -2.82 -0.99
CA LEU A 152 -7.16 -1.65 -1.85
C LEU A 152 -5.79 -1.57 -2.51
N GLY A 153 -5.75 -1.69 -3.82
CA GLY A 153 -4.53 -1.69 -4.61
C GLY A 153 -4.64 -0.86 -5.87
N ILE A 154 -3.53 -0.78 -6.58
CA ILE A 154 -3.45 -0.11 -7.87
C ILE A 154 -3.76 -1.16 -8.95
N PRO A 155 -4.82 -0.97 -9.77
CA PRO A 155 -5.16 -1.93 -10.81
C PRO A 155 -4.14 -1.90 -11.96
N PRO A 156 -4.11 -2.96 -12.80
CA PRO A 156 -3.24 -3.02 -13.96
C PRO A 156 -3.30 -1.76 -14.82
N GLY A 157 -2.12 -1.31 -15.29
CA GLY A 157 -1.99 -0.12 -16.15
C GLY A 157 -2.09 1.23 -15.43
N TRP A 158 -2.15 1.26 -14.07
CA TRP A 158 -2.22 2.50 -13.29
C TRP A 158 -1.08 2.67 -12.28
N TYR A 159 -0.10 1.80 -12.30
CA TYR A 159 1.08 1.95 -11.46
C TYR A 159 1.84 3.23 -11.81
N GLY A 160 2.07 4.08 -10.82
CA GLY A 160 2.59 5.44 -11.04
C GLY A 160 1.52 6.46 -11.42
N GLY A 161 0.23 6.13 -11.22
CA GLY A 161 -0.87 6.99 -11.57
C GLY A 161 -1.00 7.20 -13.09
N ASP A 162 -1.41 8.38 -13.49
CA ASP A 162 -1.54 8.77 -14.90
C ASP A 162 -0.19 8.94 -15.63
N LEU A 163 0.93 8.81 -14.90
CA LEU A 163 2.29 8.78 -15.47
C LEU A 163 2.78 7.39 -15.85
N TYR A 164 1.97 6.35 -15.73
CA TYR A 164 2.38 4.97 -16.00
C TYR A 164 3.02 4.76 -17.39
N LYS A 165 2.70 5.61 -18.38
CA LYS A 165 3.28 5.56 -19.73
C LYS A 165 4.70 6.13 -19.82
N VAL A 166 5.10 6.95 -18.84
CA VAL A 166 6.40 7.60 -18.78
C VAL A 166 7.39 6.78 -17.97
N ILE A 167 6.88 6.01 -17.01
CA ILE A 167 7.66 5.17 -16.11
C ILE A 167 8.17 3.94 -16.87
N GLU A 168 9.50 3.80 -17.02
CA GLU A 168 10.09 2.74 -17.85
C GLU A 168 10.28 1.40 -17.15
N ASP A 169 10.69 1.39 -15.90
CA ASP A 169 11.10 0.19 -15.17
C ASP A 169 10.05 -0.25 -14.13
N VAL A 170 8.81 0.07 -14.40
CA VAL A 170 7.75 -0.42 -13.54
C VAL A 170 7.49 -1.87 -13.87
N GLU A 171 7.68 -2.73 -12.90
CA GLU A 171 7.06 -4.04 -12.91
C GLU A 171 5.57 -3.81 -13.19
N LYS A 172 5.13 -4.21 -14.39
CA LYS A 172 3.72 -4.11 -14.74
C LYS A 172 2.97 -4.81 -13.64
N VAL A 173 2.09 -4.09 -12.94
CA VAL A 173 1.16 -4.73 -12.01
C VAL A 173 0.47 -5.81 -12.82
N ASP A 174 0.79 -7.04 -12.49
CA ASP A 174 0.39 -8.20 -13.26
C ASP A 174 -1.12 -8.38 -13.10
N ASP A 175 -1.81 -8.72 -14.18
CA ASP A 175 -3.22 -9.11 -14.18
C ASP A 175 -3.53 -10.25 -13.19
N LYS A 176 -2.51 -10.95 -12.70
CA LYS A 176 -2.62 -11.98 -11.65
C LYS A 176 -3.29 -11.50 -10.37
N VAL A 177 -3.12 -10.22 -9.99
CA VAL A 177 -3.78 -9.70 -8.79
C VAL A 177 -5.29 -9.70 -8.98
N ASP A 178 -5.78 -9.17 -10.11
CA ASP A 178 -7.20 -9.21 -10.46
C ASP A 178 -7.73 -10.65 -10.53
N HIS A 179 -7.00 -11.54 -11.19
CA HIS A 179 -7.36 -12.95 -11.29
C HIS A 179 -7.48 -13.62 -9.90
N ILE A 180 -6.50 -13.39 -9.00
CA ILE A 180 -6.53 -13.96 -7.65
C ILE A 180 -7.75 -13.44 -6.88
N PHE A 181 -7.94 -12.13 -6.81
CA PHE A 181 -9.03 -11.58 -6.00
C PHE A 181 -10.41 -11.88 -6.59
N ILE A 182 -10.61 -11.65 -7.89
CA ILE A 182 -11.93 -11.70 -8.53
C ILE A 182 -12.32 -13.13 -8.88
N GLU A 183 -11.43 -13.87 -9.58
CA GLU A 183 -11.79 -15.18 -10.13
C GLU A 183 -11.55 -16.30 -9.14
N GLU A 184 -10.41 -16.33 -8.42
CA GLU A 184 -10.14 -17.42 -7.49
C GLU A 184 -10.88 -17.27 -6.16
N PHE A 185 -10.85 -16.05 -5.58
CA PHE A 185 -11.44 -15.82 -4.26
C PHE A 185 -12.79 -15.11 -4.29
N GLN A 186 -13.36 -14.82 -5.47
CA GLN A 186 -14.72 -14.28 -5.63
C GLN A 186 -14.96 -12.96 -4.89
N PHE A 187 -13.95 -12.09 -4.88
CA PHE A 187 -14.10 -10.75 -4.33
C PHE A 187 -14.96 -9.87 -5.26
N SER A 188 -15.85 -9.10 -4.69
CA SER A 188 -16.46 -7.94 -5.36
C SER A 188 -15.39 -6.84 -5.52
N HIS A 189 -15.56 -5.95 -6.49
CA HIS A 189 -14.62 -4.85 -6.66
C HIS A 189 -15.30 -3.57 -7.16
N GLN A 190 -14.64 -2.43 -6.86
CA GLN A 190 -15.04 -1.10 -7.35
C GLN A 190 -13.81 -0.24 -7.54
N ASP A 191 -13.75 0.49 -8.66
CA ASP A 191 -12.69 1.47 -8.91
C ASP A 191 -13.03 2.82 -8.29
N ILE A 192 -12.04 3.44 -7.66
CA ILE A 192 -12.10 4.81 -7.13
C ILE A 192 -10.93 5.63 -7.67
N PHE A 193 -11.10 6.94 -7.74
CA PHE A 193 -10.07 7.87 -8.21
C PHE A 193 -9.70 8.87 -7.13
N SER A 194 -8.43 9.26 -7.12
CA SER A 194 -7.91 10.28 -6.23
C SER A 194 -6.81 11.05 -6.92
N ASP A 195 -6.78 12.36 -6.74
CA ASP A 195 -5.75 13.23 -7.27
C ASP A 195 -4.76 13.55 -6.13
N GLN A 196 -3.48 13.31 -6.40
CA GLN A 196 -2.38 13.64 -5.51
C GLN A 196 -1.79 14.98 -5.94
N GLU A 197 -1.96 15.99 -5.11
CA GLU A 197 -1.55 17.35 -5.41
C GLU A 197 -0.28 17.75 -4.66
N TYR A 198 0.65 18.33 -5.38
CA TYR A 198 1.91 18.85 -4.87
C TYR A 198 1.96 20.36 -4.99
N ARG A 199 2.53 21.05 -4.01
CA ARG A 199 2.58 22.52 -4.00
C ARG A 199 3.43 23.09 -5.14
N THR A 200 4.47 22.39 -5.54
CA THR A 200 5.40 22.82 -6.59
C THR A 200 5.97 21.63 -7.36
N VAL A 201 6.52 21.87 -8.55
CA VAL A 201 7.28 20.86 -9.31
C VAL A 201 8.49 20.35 -8.52
N GLY A 202 9.14 21.20 -7.74
CA GLY A 202 10.23 20.77 -6.86
C GLY A 202 9.78 19.77 -5.81
N HIS A 203 8.60 19.95 -5.24
CA HIS A 203 8.03 19.04 -4.25
C HIS A 203 7.70 17.67 -4.84
N ILE A 204 7.03 17.60 -6.00
CA ILE A 204 6.75 16.30 -6.65
C ILE A 204 8.04 15.60 -7.11
N VAL A 205 9.05 16.36 -7.57
CA VAL A 205 10.36 15.80 -7.96
C VAL A 205 11.11 15.19 -6.78
N SER A 206 11.07 15.81 -5.59
CA SER A 206 11.77 15.32 -4.41
C SER A 206 11.13 14.07 -3.77
N THR A 207 9.87 13.78 -4.07
CA THR A 207 9.14 12.61 -3.57
C THR A 207 8.93 11.61 -4.71
N TYR A 208 7.99 11.90 -5.59
CA TYR A 208 7.62 11.04 -6.71
C TYR A 208 8.79 10.74 -7.65
N GLY A 209 9.53 11.79 -8.05
CA GLY A 209 10.70 11.63 -8.91
C GLY A 209 11.84 10.83 -8.24
N PHE A 210 12.00 10.96 -6.92
CA PHE A 210 12.95 10.14 -6.17
C PHE A 210 12.61 8.65 -6.25
N ILE A 211 11.33 8.31 -6.16
CA ILE A 211 10.86 6.92 -6.20
C ILE A 211 10.95 6.33 -7.60
N PHE A 212 10.53 7.07 -8.63
CA PHE A 212 10.34 6.55 -9.99
C PHE A 212 11.48 6.88 -10.97
N GLY A 213 12.33 7.87 -10.68
CA GLY A 213 13.60 8.05 -11.36
C GLY A 213 13.71 9.23 -12.33
N LYS A 214 14.78 9.20 -13.15
CA LYS A 214 15.23 10.36 -13.94
C LYS A 214 14.23 10.79 -15.01
N LYS A 215 13.62 9.86 -15.73
CA LYS A 215 12.68 10.19 -16.82
C LYS A 215 11.43 10.88 -16.33
N GLU A 216 10.91 10.44 -15.20
CA GLU A 216 9.78 11.07 -14.54
C GLU A 216 10.14 12.49 -14.10
N ILE A 217 11.35 12.68 -13.54
CA ILE A 217 11.83 14.01 -13.17
C ILE A 217 11.86 14.95 -14.38
N GLU A 218 12.40 14.48 -15.51
CA GLU A 218 12.47 15.26 -16.74
C GLU A 218 11.07 15.58 -17.29
N TYR A 219 10.16 14.60 -17.27
CA TYR A 219 8.78 14.79 -17.68
C TYR A 219 8.05 15.79 -16.79
N LEU A 220 8.09 15.61 -15.46
CA LEU A 220 7.44 16.49 -14.50
C LEU A 220 7.90 17.95 -14.64
N LYS A 221 9.20 18.16 -14.85
CA LYS A 221 9.78 19.50 -15.08
C LYS A 221 9.34 20.11 -16.41
N ARG A 222 9.39 19.32 -17.50
CA ARG A 222 9.02 19.79 -18.84
C ARG A 222 7.54 20.18 -18.92
N GLU A 223 6.66 19.35 -18.35
CA GLU A 223 5.22 19.58 -18.36
C GLU A 223 4.75 20.52 -17.24
N ASN A 224 5.65 20.98 -16.37
CA ASN A 224 5.33 21.76 -15.16
C ASN A 224 4.22 21.10 -14.32
N LYS A 225 4.26 19.77 -14.23
CA LYS A 225 3.18 18.95 -13.66
C LYS A 225 3.31 18.88 -12.15
N THR A 226 2.21 19.13 -11.44
CA THR A 226 2.15 19.11 -9.97
C THR A 226 1.05 18.21 -9.44
N THR A 227 0.28 17.56 -10.29
CA THR A 227 -0.83 16.67 -9.89
C THR A 227 -0.66 15.32 -10.55
N ILE A 228 -0.82 14.25 -9.79
CA ILE A 228 -0.87 12.87 -10.28
C ILE A 228 -2.26 12.32 -9.99
N ARG A 229 -2.94 11.86 -11.03
CA ARG A 229 -4.21 11.17 -10.88
C ARG A 229 -3.98 9.69 -10.69
N TRP A 230 -4.51 9.15 -9.63
CA TRP A 230 -4.47 7.74 -9.30
C TRP A 230 -5.81 7.08 -9.51
N LYS A 231 -5.76 5.82 -9.92
CA LYS A 231 -6.88 4.90 -9.90
C LYS A 231 -6.54 3.80 -8.89
N PHE A 232 -7.46 3.56 -7.98
CA PHE A 232 -7.38 2.46 -7.04
C PHE A 232 -8.53 1.51 -7.29
N ARG A 233 -8.33 0.23 -7.00
CA ARG A 233 -9.37 -0.78 -6.99
C ARG A 233 -9.53 -1.30 -5.58
N VAL A 234 -10.75 -1.16 -5.05
CA VAL A 234 -11.16 -1.76 -3.79
C VAL A 234 -11.73 -3.13 -4.11
N TYR A 235 -11.18 -4.15 -3.50
CA TYR A 235 -11.70 -5.53 -3.55
C TYR A 235 -12.22 -5.87 -2.16
N TRP A 236 -13.35 -6.56 -2.08
CA TRP A 236 -13.87 -7.01 -0.79
C TRP A 236 -14.63 -8.31 -0.92
N ARG A 237 -14.60 -9.09 0.14
CA ARG A 237 -15.35 -10.31 0.32
C ARG A 237 -15.90 -10.36 1.74
N GLU A 238 -17.22 -10.57 1.87
CA GLU A 238 -17.92 -10.79 3.14
C GLU A 238 -17.57 -12.17 3.72
#